data_64b966f5e8d8b40b8ac8cfe24f0ad87c
#
_entry.id   64b966f5e8d8b40b8ac8cfe24f0ad87c
#
_cell.length_a   1.000
_cell.length_b   1.000
_cell.length_c   1.000
_cell.angle_alpha   90.00
_cell.angle_beta   90.00
_cell.angle_gamma   90.00
#
_symmetry.space_group_name_H-M   'P 1'
#
loop_
_entity.id
_entity.type
_entity.pdbx_description
1 polymer ?
#
loop_
_entity_poly.entity_id
_entity_poly.type
_entity_poly.pdbx_seq_one_letter_code
_entity_poly.pdbx_strand_id
1 'polypeptide(L)'
;LPDYINVGGGFPTIYPDLIPQSMDNYFNEIKKGLENLKLEKLPEIICEPGRALVAESGSTIVRVNLRKKQKLYINDGTYGTLFDAGTPNIVFPSKMIKENSNKIISKKLTAFDFYGPTCDSMDYMKGPFLLPNNIKENDYIELGQLGSYGLTFRTQFNGFYSNEIYQVEDEPIMTLYGKESNKGILV
;
A
#
# COMPACT_ATOMS: atom_id res chain seq x y z
N LEU A 1 27.58 17.28 -24.33
CA LEU A 1 27.08 16.08 -23.69
C LEU A 1 26.61 16.44 -22.27
N PRO A 2 25.51 15.89 -21.75
CA PRO A 2 25.07 16.13 -20.41
C PRO A 2 26.03 15.51 -19.41
N ASP A 3 26.22 16.14 -18.25
CA ASP A 3 26.99 15.57 -17.14
C ASP A 3 26.17 14.53 -16.38
N TYR A 4 24.85 14.68 -16.37
CA TYR A 4 23.90 13.82 -15.65
C TYR A 4 22.73 13.43 -16.55
N ILE A 5 22.24 12.20 -16.35
CA ILE A 5 20.93 11.76 -16.85
C ILE A 5 20.10 11.29 -15.67
N ASN A 6 18.97 11.94 -15.45
CA ASN A 6 17.98 11.51 -14.45
C ASN A 6 16.98 10.59 -15.13
N VAL A 7 16.95 9.33 -14.72
CA VAL A 7 16.03 8.30 -15.24
C VAL A 7 14.67 8.32 -14.53
N GLY A 8 14.45 9.27 -13.61
CA GLY A 8 13.19 9.46 -12.93
C GLY A 8 12.94 8.48 -11.80
N GLY A 9 11.67 8.37 -11.45
CA GLY A 9 11.14 7.48 -10.42
C GLY A 9 10.39 6.29 -11.00
N GLY A 10 9.30 5.87 -10.33
CA GLY A 10 8.45 4.77 -10.76
C GLY A 10 8.96 3.39 -10.36
N PHE A 11 10.01 3.31 -9.54
CA PHE A 11 10.47 2.03 -8.99
C PHE A 11 9.39 1.45 -8.06
N PRO A 12 8.97 0.19 -8.29
CA PRO A 12 7.81 -0.39 -7.64
C PRO A 12 8.10 -0.96 -6.25
N THR A 13 7.03 -1.28 -5.53
CA THR A 13 7.03 -2.19 -4.38
C THR A 13 6.03 -3.33 -4.61
N ILE A 14 5.95 -4.26 -3.67
CA ILE A 14 5.05 -5.41 -3.73
C ILE A 14 3.68 -5.02 -3.17
N TYR A 15 2.63 -5.38 -3.90
CA TYR A 15 1.26 -5.37 -3.41
C TYR A 15 0.60 -6.72 -3.68
N PRO A 16 -0.50 -7.08 -3.02
CA PRO A 16 -1.30 -8.25 -3.40
C PRO A 16 -1.61 -8.23 -4.90
N ASP A 17 -1.37 -9.35 -5.57
CA ASP A 17 -1.57 -9.53 -7.02
C ASP A 17 -0.73 -8.62 -7.93
N LEU A 18 0.21 -7.84 -7.37
CA LEU A 18 1.13 -6.98 -8.11
C LEU A 18 2.57 -7.21 -7.62
N ILE A 19 3.19 -8.26 -8.13
CA ILE A 19 4.58 -8.61 -7.81
C ILE A 19 5.47 -8.10 -8.93
N PRO A 20 6.29 -7.05 -8.71
CA PRO A 20 7.20 -6.53 -9.71
C PRO A 20 8.36 -7.51 -9.96
N GLN A 21 9.07 -7.28 -11.05
CA GLN A 21 10.36 -7.93 -11.27
C GLN A 21 11.39 -7.45 -10.23
N SER A 22 12.53 -8.15 -10.15
CA SER A 22 13.64 -7.71 -9.29
C SER A 22 14.17 -6.35 -9.69
N MET A 23 14.69 -5.57 -8.74
CA MET A 23 15.31 -4.27 -9.03
C MET A 23 16.45 -4.37 -10.03
N ASP A 24 17.19 -5.47 -10.04
CA ASP A 24 18.24 -5.71 -11.02
C ASP A 24 17.74 -5.67 -12.47
N ASN A 25 16.52 -6.17 -12.71
CA ASN A 25 15.94 -6.11 -14.04
C ASN A 25 15.68 -4.66 -14.47
N TYR A 26 15.16 -3.82 -13.58
CA TYR A 26 14.97 -2.39 -13.85
C TYR A 26 16.30 -1.69 -14.16
N PHE A 27 17.31 -1.91 -13.34
CA PHE A 27 18.63 -1.32 -13.55
C PHE A 27 19.31 -1.85 -14.81
N ASN A 28 19.14 -3.12 -15.16
CA ASN A 28 19.67 -3.68 -16.39
C ASN A 28 19.02 -3.05 -17.63
N GLU A 29 17.72 -2.81 -17.62
CA GLU A 29 17.05 -2.11 -18.73
C GLU A 29 17.49 -0.65 -18.85
N ILE A 30 17.70 0.04 -17.73
CA ILE A 30 18.27 1.39 -17.71
C ILE A 30 19.68 1.39 -18.34
N LYS A 31 20.54 0.45 -17.92
CA LYS A 31 21.91 0.31 -18.48
C LYS A 31 21.90 0.05 -19.99
N LYS A 32 21.06 -0.88 -20.47
CA LYS A 32 20.89 -1.14 -21.90
C LYS A 32 20.41 0.11 -22.65
N GLY A 33 19.47 0.86 -22.08
CA GLY A 33 19.02 2.12 -22.65
C GLY A 33 20.15 3.12 -22.84
N LEU A 34 21.02 3.25 -21.85
CA LEU A 34 22.18 4.13 -21.89
C LEU A 34 23.23 3.68 -22.92
N GLU A 35 23.53 2.39 -22.99
CA GLU A 35 24.43 1.82 -24.00
C GLU A 35 23.94 2.11 -25.43
N ASN A 36 22.63 2.07 -25.64
CA ASN A 36 22.03 2.37 -26.94
C ASN A 36 22.19 3.84 -27.37
N LEU A 37 22.43 4.76 -26.44
CA LEU A 37 22.69 6.17 -26.76
C LEU A 37 24.03 6.39 -27.44
N LYS A 38 24.95 5.42 -27.39
CA LYS A 38 26.28 5.46 -28.04
C LYS A 38 27.06 6.75 -27.74
N LEU A 39 26.98 7.20 -26.48
CA LEU A 39 27.70 8.40 -26.06
C LEU A 39 29.20 8.10 -25.90
N GLU A 40 30.04 9.05 -26.31
CA GLU A 40 31.52 8.96 -26.17
C GLU A 40 31.91 8.87 -24.69
N LYS A 41 31.16 9.54 -23.78
CA LYS A 41 31.32 9.51 -22.36
C LYS A 41 29.95 9.26 -21.73
N LEU A 42 29.86 8.27 -20.84
CA LEU A 42 28.64 8.04 -20.10
C LEU A 42 28.44 9.12 -19.03
N PRO A 43 27.26 9.73 -18.94
CA PRO A 43 26.92 10.67 -17.88
C PRO A 43 26.74 9.92 -16.54
N GLU A 44 26.74 10.68 -15.45
CA GLU A 44 26.32 10.16 -14.15
C GLU A 44 24.81 9.91 -14.14
N ILE A 45 24.39 8.79 -13.55
CA ILE A 45 22.98 8.40 -13.50
C ILE A 45 22.38 8.79 -12.18
N ILE A 46 21.29 9.54 -12.25
CA ILE A 46 20.46 9.92 -11.10
C ILE A 46 19.10 9.23 -11.24
N CYS A 47 18.55 8.76 -10.13
CA CYS A 47 17.18 8.25 -10.07
C CYS A 47 16.45 8.84 -8.86
N GLU A 48 15.12 8.82 -8.92
CA GLU A 48 14.22 9.40 -7.91
C GLU A 48 13.24 8.33 -7.37
N PRO A 49 13.74 7.25 -6.73
CA PRO A 49 12.87 6.22 -6.19
C PRO A 49 12.08 6.81 -5.00
N GLY A 50 10.77 6.75 -5.07
CA GLY A 50 9.87 7.12 -3.96
C GLY A 50 9.29 5.87 -3.30
N ARG A 51 8.27 5.32 -3.93
CA ARG A 51 7.50 4.17 -3.42
C ARG A 51 8.38 2.99 -3.03
N ALA A 52 9.35 2.63 -3.84
CA ALA A 52 10.26 1.52 -3.56
C ALA A 52 11.09 1.68 -2.27
N LEU A 53 11.31 2.90 -1.80
CA LEU A 53 12.09 3.16 -0.58
C LEU A 53 11.24 3.29 0.67
N VAL A 54 10.01 3.81 0.55
CA VAL A 54 9.26 4.23 1.74
C VAL A 54 7.90 3.55 1.89
N ALA A 55 7.44 2.74 0.94
CA ALA A 55 6.12 2.12 1.05
C ALA A 55 5.96 1.28 2.32
N GLU A 56 6.99 0.53 2.71
CA GLU A 56 7.00 -0.33 3.88
C GLU A 56 7.02 0.43 5.22
N SER A 57 7.39 1.72 5.21
CA SER A 57 7.57 2.50 6.44
C SER A 57 6.27 2.92 7.12
N GLY A 58 5.12 2.62 6.55
CA GLY A 58 3.85 3.04 7.13
C GLY A 58 2.70 2.11 6.87
N SER A 59 1.80 2.05 7.84
CA SER A 59 0.51 1.40 7.73
C SER A 59 -0.59 2.32 8.27
N THR A 60 -1.83 2.05 7.88
CA THR A 60 -3.00 2.72 8.43
C THR A 60 -3.87 1.70 9.16
N ILE A 61 -4.31 2.04 10.36
CA ILE A 61 -5.27 1.25 11.11
C ILE A 61 -6.66 1.87 10.93
N VAL A 62 -7.58 1.10 10.38
CA VAL A 62 -8.96 1.51 10.19
C VAL A 62 -9.91 0.67 11.04
N ARG A 63 -11.04 1.26 11.43
CA ARG A 63 -12.13 0.57 12.13
C ARG A 63 -13.25 0.26 11.16
N VAL A 64 -13.81 -0.93 11.28
CA VAL A 64 -15.04 -1.32 10.59
C VAL A 64 -16.25 -0.69 11.29
N ASN A 65 -16.91 0.25 10.62
CA ASN A 65 -18.11 0.92 11.12
C ASN A 65 -19.37 0.11 10.84
N LEU A 66 -19.42 -0.58 9.68
CA LEU A 66 -20.56 -1.38 9.28
C LEU A 66 -20.11 -2.49 8.32
N ARG A 67 -20.73 -3.66 8.42
CA ARG A 67 -20.58 -4.75 7.45
C ARG A 67 -21.89 -5.07 6.76
N LYS A 68 -21.88 -5.09 5.42
CA LYS A 68 -23.00 -5.58 4.59
C LYS A 68 -22.48 -6.66 3.63
N LYS A 69 -22.66 -7.92 3.97
CA LYS A 69 -22.12 -9.07 3.20
C LYS A 69 -20.59 -8.96 3.06
N GLN A 70 -20.08 -8.77 1.84
CA GLN A 70 -18.65 -8.59 1.51
C GLN A 70 -18.25 -7.12 1.34
N LYS A 71 -19.01 -6.19 1.88
CA LYS A 71 -18.72 -4.77 1.88
C LYS A 71 -18.46 -4.30 3.31
N LEU A 72 -17.31 -3.67 3.53
CA LEU A 72 -16.94 -3.06 4.79
C LEU A 72 -16.94 -1.55 4.64
N TYR A 73 -17.67 -0.88 5.51
CA TYR A 73 -17.65 0.58 5.64
C TYR A 73 -16.67 0.90 6.75
N ILE A 74 -15.63 1.64 6.43
CA ILE A 74 -14.51 1.93 7.33
C ILE A 74 -14.39 3.43 7.58
N ASN A 75 -13.64 3.82 8.61
CA ASN A 75 -13.49 5.21 9.04
C ASN A 75 -12.39 5.99 8.30
N ASP A 76 -11.80 5.42 7.27
CA ASP A 76 -10.87 6.08 6.34
C ASP A 76 -11.22 5.68 4.90
N GLY A 77 -10.67 6.35 3.90
CA GLY A 77 -11.02 6.10 2.51
C GLY A 77 -10.12 6.82 1.51
N THR A 78 -10.63 6.98 0.30
CA THR A 78 -9.90 7.59 -0.82
C THR A 78 -9.53 9.05 -0.59
N TYR A 79 -10.29 9.77 0.23
CA TYR A 79 -9.98 11.14 0.63
C TYR A 79 -9.06 11.23 1.85
N GLY A 80 -8.82 10.09 2.50
CA GLY A 80 -7.90 9.91 3.59
C GLY A 80 -6.57 9.29 3.12
N THR A 81 -6.11 8.28 3.82
CA THR A 81 -4.82 7.64 3.53
C THR A 81 -4.88 6.61 2.40
N LEU A 82 -6.09 6.25 1.92
CA LEU A 82 -6.31 5.16 0.97
C LEU A 82 -6.58 5.64 -0.47
N PHE A 83 -6.04 6.80 -0.86
CA PHE A 83 -6.21 7.36 -2.20
C PHE A 83 -5.88 6.35 -3.32
N ASP A 84 -4.73 5.69 -3.22
CA ASP A 84 -4.28 4.73 -4.22
C ASP A 84 -5.13 3.45 -4.29
N ALA A 85 -5.89 3.14 -3.26
CA ALA A 85 -6.85 2.03 -3.29
C ALA A 85 -8.12 2.37 -4.09
N GLY A 86 -8.46 3.64 -4.19
CA GLY A 86 -9.60 4.11 -4.96
C GLY A 86 -9.27 4.34 -6.43
N THR A 87 -8.43 5.31 -6.73
CA THR A 87 -8.18 5.76 -8.12
C THR A 87 -7.31 4.81 -8.94
N PRO A 88 -6.10 4.41 -8.50
CA PRO A 88 -5.31 3.39 -9.18
C PRO A 88 -5.79 1.96 -8.95
N ASN A 89 -6.73 1.73 -8.03
CA ASN A 89 -7.21 0.41 -7.60
C ASN A 89 -6.11 -0.50 -7.04
N ILE A 90 -5.17 0.04 -6.27
CA ILE A 90 -4.16 -0.77 -5.60
C ILE A 90 -4.82 -1.49 -4.43
N VAL A 91 -4.69 -2.81 -4.41
CA VAL A 91 -5.08 -3.62 -3.26
C VAL A 91 -3.92 -3.63 -2.27
N PHE A 92 -4.11 -3.01 -1.10
CA PHE A 92 -3.10 -3.00 -0.05
C PHE A 92 -3.11 -4.30 0.74
N PRO A 93 -1.96 -4.77 1.24
CA PRO A 93 -1.92 -5.88 2.18
C PRO A 93 -2.72 -5.51 3.42
N SER A 94 -3.63 -6.38 3.82
CA SER A 94 -4.57 -6.10 4.89
C SER A 94 -4.59 -7.23 5.92
N LYS A 95 -4.65 -6.86 7.20
CA LYS A 95 -4.61 -7.77 8.32
C LYS A 95 -5.60 -7.32 9.39
N MET A 96 -6.46 -8.24 9.84
CA MET A 96 -7.33 -7.98 10.97
C MET A 96 -6.52 -7.93 12.26
N ILE A 97 -6.65 -6.84 13.01
CA ILE A 97 -6.00 -6.68 14.31
C ILE A 97 -6.80 -7.40 15.37
N LYS A 98 -6.11 -8.13 16.23
CA LYS A 98 -6.68 -8.81 17.37
C LYS A 98 -6.70 -7.88 18.58
N GLU A 99 -7.87 -7.32 18.89
CA GLU A 99 -8.03 -6.38 19.99
C GLU A 99 -7.70 -6.99 21.36
N ASN A 100 -7.98 -8.28 21.54
CA ASN A 100 -7.65 -9.01 22.76
C ASN A 100 -7.33 -10.48 22.46
N SER A 101 -6.65 -11.14 23.42
CA SER A 101 -6.21 -12.54 23.28
C SER A 101 -7.36 -13.55 23.12
N ASN A 102 -8.56 -13.22 23.57
CA ASN A 102 -9.71 -14.12 23.56
C ASN A 102 -10.48 -14.10 22.22
N LYS A 103 -10.18 -13.14 21.32
CA LYS A 103 -10.86 -13.07 20.04
C LYS A 103 -10.37 -14.16 19.10
N ILE A 104 -11.29 -15.02 18.68
CA ILE A 104 -11.01 -16.06 17.69
C ILE A 104 -11.08 -15.43 16.29
N ILE A 105 -9.96 -15.42 15.59
CA ILE A 105 -9.88 -15.01 14.18
C ILE A 105 -10.07 -16.26 13.31
N SER A 106 -11.03 -16.18 12.38
CA SER A 106 -11.28 -17.28 11.45
C SER A 106 -10.09 -17.45 10.47
N LYS A 107 -9.71 -18.69 10.25
CA LYS A 107 -8.73 -19.02 9.21
C LYS A 107 -9.29 -18.93 7.78
N LYS A 108 -10.62 -18.92 7.64
CA LYS A 108 -11.28 -18.77 6.35
C LYS A 108 -11.28 -17.31 5.95
N LEU A 109 -10.60 -16.99 4.84
CA LEU A 109 -10.58 -15.66 4.27
C LEU A 109 -11.75 -15.44 3.31
N THR A 110 -12.19 -14.22 3.21
CA THR A 110 -13.23 -13.74 2.29
C THR A 110 -12.73 -12.43 1.68
N ALA A 111 -13.00 -12.26 0.40
CA ALA A 111 -12.72 -11.01 -0.31
C ALA A 111 -13.75 -9.95 0.06
N PHE A 112 -13.27 -8.76 0.38
CA PHE A 112 -14.11 -7.60 0.71
C PHE A 112 -13.78 -6.42 -0.20
N ASP A 113 -14.79 -5.58 -0.44
CA ASP A 113 -14.63 -4.21 -0.92
C ASP A 113 -14.75 -3.26 0.27
N PHE A 114 -14.06 -2.11 0.20
CA PHE A 114 -14.16 -1.08 1.22
C PHE A 114 -14.91 0.16 0.71
N TYR A 115 -15.61 0.79 1.61
CA TYR A 115 -16.30 2.06 1.43
C TYR A 115 -15.80 3.00 2.53
N GLY A 116 -15.32 4.17 2.13
CA GLY A 116 -14.88 5.19 3.06
C GLY A 116 -16.04 5.91 3.74
N PRO A 117 -15.72 6.87 4.63
CA PRO A 117 -16.73 7.54 5.46
C PRO A 117 -17.47 8.67 4.77
N THR A 118 -17.02 9.13 3.60
CA THR A 118 -17.61 10.29 2.94
C THR A 118 -18.89 9.93 2.21
N CYS A 119 -19.68 10.94 1.83
CA CYS A 119 -20.90 10.74 1.04
C CYS A 119 -20.61 10.61 -0.47
N ASP A 120 -19.36 10.77 -0.90
CA ASP A 120 -18.99 10.69 -2.30
C ASP A 120 -18.90 9.23 -2.76
N SER A 121 -19.50 8.94 -3.92
CA SER A 121 -19.44 7.62 -4.55
C SER A 121 -18.02 7.21 -4.98
N MET A 122 -17.09 8.15 -5.11
CA MET A 122 -15.68 7.90 -5.36
C MET A 122 -14.93 7.34 -4.13
N ASP A 123 -15.54 7.42 -2.95
CA ASP A 123 -14.97 6.87 -1.72
C ASP A 123 -15.21 5.36 -1.62
N TYR A 124 -14.85 4.69 -2.69
CA TYR A 124 -14.98 3.25 -2.90
C TYR A 124 -13.63 2.65 -3.33
N MET A 125 -13.26 1.60 -2.65
CA MET A 125 -12.01 0.87 -2.88
C MET A 125 -12.34 -0.57 -3.24
N LYS A 126 -12.18 -0.90 -4.51
CA LYS A 126 -12.45 -2.24 -5.03
C LYS A 126 -11.39 -3.21 -4.53
N GLY A 127 -11.83 -4.27 -3.87
CA GLY A 127 -10.97 -5.38 -3.44
C GLY A 127 -10.38 -6.18 -4.62
N PRO A 128 -9.84 -7.35 -4.32
CA PRO A 128 -10.16 -8.20 -3.15
C PRO A 128 -9.28 -7.93 -1.92
N PHE A 129 -9.80 -7.28 -0.89
CA PHE A 129 -9.14 -7.25 0.41
C PHE A 129 -9.45 -8.56 1.15
N LEU A 130 -8.45 -9.42 1.30
CA LEU A 130 -8.63 -10.74 1.90
C LEU A 130 -8.55 -10.64 3.43
N LEU A 131 -9.68 -10.84 4.09
CA LEU A 131 -9.82 -10.76 5.54
C LEU A 131 -10.57 -11.96 6.11
N PRO A 132 -10.40 -12.26 7.40
CA PRO A 132 -11.16 -13.31 8.06
C PRO A 132 -12.67 -13.15 7.87
N ASN A 133 -13.36 -14.24 7.52
CA ASN A 133 -14.79 -14.18 7.21
C ASN A 133 -15.67 -13.76 8.39
N ASN A 134 -15.15 -13.82 9.62
CA ASN A 134 -15.84 -13.42 10.85
C ASN A 134 -15.55 -11.97 11.29
N ILE A 135 -14.90 -11.18 10.44
CA ILE A 135 -14.74 -9.74 10.67
C ILE A 135 -16.10 -9.06 10.78
N LYS A 136 -16.25 -8.11 11.71
CA LYS A 136 -17.53 -7.44 12.01
C LYS A 136 -17.31 -6.00 12.44
N GLU A 137 -18.40 -5.29 12.70
CA GLU A 137 -18.38 -3.93 13.23
C GLU A 137 -17.51 -3.84 14.50
N ASN A 138 -16.82 -2.73 14.62
CA ASN A 138 -15.82 -2.40 15.65
C ASN A 138 -14.53 -3.23 15.61
N ASP A 139 -14.33 -4.08 14.61
CA ASP A 139 -13.04 -4.69 14.38
C ASP A 139 -12.08 -3.68 13.70
N TYR A 140 -10.79 -3.90 13.90
CA TYR A 140 -9.74 -3.09 13.30
C TYR A 140 -8.99 -3.86 12.22
N ILE A 141 -8.61 -3.13 11.19
CA ILE A 141 -7.82 -3.64 10.06
C ILE A 141 -6.57 -2.77 9.95
N GLU A 142 -5.43 -3.38 9.88
CA GLU A 142 -4.19 -2.76 9.46
C GLU A 142 -4.04 -2.93 7.94
N LEU A 143 -3.73 -1.82 7.26
CA LEU A 143 -3.41 -1.76 5.84
C LEU A 143 -1.97 -1.30 5.72
N GLY A 144 -1.10 -2.17 5.21
CA GLY A 144 0.33 -1.90 5.07
C GLY A 144 0.69 -1.23 3.75
N GLN A 145 1.99 -0.98 3.55
CA GLN A 145 2.54 -0.39 2.32
C GLN A 145 2.02 1.03 2.03
N LEU A 146 1.71 1.81 3.08
CA LEU A 146 1.18 3.17 3.02
C LEU A 146 2.19 4.25 3.41
N GLY A 147 3.48 3.91 3.52
CA GLY A 147 4.55 4.88 3.75
C GLY A 147 4.76 5.87 2.60
N SER A 148 4.36 5.48 1.37
CA SER A 148 4.29 6.38 0.23
C SER A 148 2.84 6.73 -0.08
N TYR A 149 2.59 8.02 -0.34
CA TYR A 149 1.30 8.57 -0.78
C TYR A 149 0.12 8.43 0.21
N GLY A 150 0.24 7.68 1.28
CA GLY A 150 -0.80 7.57 2.30
C GLY A 150 -1.07 8.93 2.96
N LEU A 151 -0.10 9.45 3.72
CA LEU A 151 -0.27 10.72 4.43
C LEU A 151 -0.30 11.94 3.52
N THR A 152 0.42 11.92 2.39
CA THR A 152 0.60 13.09 1.52
C THR A 152 -0.61 13.42 0.67
N PHE A 153 -1.44 12.46 0.34
CA PHE A 153 -2.66 12.67 -0.45
C PHE A 153 -3.92 12.85 0.37
N ARG A 154 -3.87 12.61 1.68
CA ARG A 154 -5.05 12.77 2.52
C ARG A 154 -5.53 14.22 2.57
N THR A 155 -6.82 14.38 2.66
CA THR A 155 -7.50 15.66 2.71
C THR A 155 -8.30 15.79 4.00
N GLN A 156 -8.90 16.97 4.22
CA GLN A 156 -9.87 17.19 5.29
C GLN A 156 -11.32 17.16 4.78
N PHE A 157 -11.56 16.54 3.64
CA PHE A 157 -12.88 16.50 3.03
C PHE A 157 -13.92 15.90 3.98
N ASN A 158 -15.04 16.57 4.11
CA ASN A 158 -16.13 16.24 5.04
C ASN A 158 -15.74 16.12 6.52
N GLY A 159 -14.56 16.62 6.92
CA GLY A 159 -14.08 16.57 8.30
C GLY A 159 -13.54 15.20 8.74
N PHE A 160 -13.43 14.23 7.85
CA PHE A 160 -12.83 12.94 8.15
C PHE A 160 -11.31 13.04 8.04
N TYR A 161 -10.68 13.28 9.19
CA TYR A 161 -9.24 13.50 9.27
C TYR A 161 -8.71 13.14 10.66
N SER A 162 -7.58 12.45 10.72
CA SER A 162 -6.86 12.18 11.97
C SER A 162 -5.39 12.58 11.84
N ASN A 163 -4.84 13.15 12.89
CA ASN A 163 -3.41 13.46 13.03
C ASN A 163 -2.68 12.46 13.93
N GLU A 164 -3.34 11.39 14.33
CA GLU A 164 -2.73 10.39 15.21
C GLU A 164 -1.72 9.57 14.40
N ILE A 165 -0.46 9.68 14.78
CA ILE A 165 0.67 8.95 14.18
C ILE A 165 1.49 8.37 15.31
N TYR A 166 1.74 7.08 15.24
CA TYR A 166 2.50 6.33 16.23
C TYR A 166 3.72 5.68 15.57
N GLN A 167 4.85 5.75 16.23
CA GLN A 167 6.03 4.97 15.86
C GLN A 167 5.88 3.56 16.43
N VAL A 168 6.11 2.57 15.61
CA VAL A 168 6.08 1.14 15.96
C VAL A 168 7.39 0.47 15.58
N GLU A 169 7.67 -0.68 16.17
CA GLU A 169 8.91 -1.44 15.97
C GLU A 169 8.64 -2.84 15.36
N ASP A 170 7.40 -3.11 15.00
CA ASP A 170 7.02 -4.37 14.39
C ASP A 170 7.37 -4.41 12.88
N GLU A 171 7.48 -5.63 12.36
CA GLU A 171 7.80 -5.84 10.96
C GLU A 171 6.65 -5.40 10.05
N PRO A 172 6.96 -4.81 8.87
CA PRO A 172 5.94 -4.48 7.86
C PRO A 172 5.12 -5.71 7.46
N ILE A 173 3.86 -5.52 7.11
CA ILE A 173 2.99 -6.63 6.65
C ILE A 173 3.58 -7.30 5.40
N MET A 174 4.13 -6.49 4.49
CA MET A 174 4.84 -6.96 3.31
C MET A 174 6.09 -6.13 3.13
N THR A 175 7.19 -6.78 2.74
CA THR A 175 8.44 -6.09 2.45
C THR A 175 9.09 -6.60 1.18
N LEU A 176 9.68 -5.68 0.41
CA LEU A 176 10.51 -5.99 -0.75
C LEU A 176 11.92 -6.44 -0.33
N TYR A 177 12.39 -5.96 0.80
CA TYR A 177 13.77 -6.11 1.27
C TYR A 177 13.91 -7.05 2.48
N GLY A 178 12.81 -7.50 3.04
CA GLY A 178 12.80 -8.37 4.22
C GLY A 178 13.25 -9.79 3.92
N LYS A 179 13.72 -10.46 4.95
CA LYS A 179 14.08 -11.87 4.90
C LYS A 179 12.84 -12.71 4.62
N GLU A 180 12.76 -13.39 3.49
CA GLU A 180 11.69 -14.32 3.14
C GLU A 180 10.25 -13.76 3.23
N SER A 181 10.10 -12.48 3.08
CA SER A 181 8.85 -11.75 3.29
C SER A 181 7.70 -12.17 2.37
N ASN A 182 7.97 -12.85 1.29
CA ASN A 182 6.96 -13.38 0.38
C ASN A 182 6.00 -14.40 1.04
N LYS A 183 6.31 -14.88 2.24
CA LYS A 183 5.42 -15.75 3.02
C LYS A 183 4.36 -14.98 3.79
N GLY A 184 4.48 -13.66 3.92
CA GLY A 184 3.53 -12.80 4.59
C GLY A 184 2.39 -12.28 3.71
N ILE A 185 2.34 -12.65 2.45
CA ILE A 185 1.34 -12.13 1.49
C ILE A 185 -0.08 -12.58 1.82
N LEU A 186 -0.22 -13.60 2.64
CA LEU A 186 -1.51 -14.18 2.97
C LEU A 186 -1.62 -14.37 4.48
N VAL A 187 -1.99 -13.36 5.18
CA VAL A 187 -2.43 -13.50 6.56
C VAL A 187 -3.88 -13.10 6.70
#